data_83616228687b27fb9d3a3f113ae433c2
#
_entry.id   83616228687b27fb9d3a3f113ae433c2
#
_cell.length_a   1.000
_cell.length_b   1.000
_cell.length_c   1.000
_cell.angle_alpha   90.00
_cell.angle_beta   90.00
_cell.angle_gamma   90.00
#
_symmetry.space_group_name_H-M   'P 1'
#
loop_
_entity.id
_entity.type
_entity.pdbx_description
1 polymer ?
#
loop_
_entity_poly.entity_id
_entity_poly.type
_entity_poly.pdbx_seq_one_letter_code
_entity_poly.pdbx_strand_id
1 'polypeptide(L)'
;YVNKMDATGADFFRCINTVRDRLKANAVPIQIPIGSEAEFRGMVDLISNHAIVTYDDLGKDVRIEEIPAELADQAEEYRMAMIEAIAETDEALMEKYLEGEELTEEELHAALRKATIANEIVPCICGSSYKNKGVQEMINGVVAYLPSPLDIPAIQGQTLDGEEDSREASDEAPMAALAFKIATDPFVGKLAFTRIYSCLLYTSPSPRDGAT
;
A
#
# COMPACT_ATOMS: atom_id res chain seq x y z
N TYR A 1 0.18 2.13 6.23
CA TYR A 1 0.67 1.07 7.12
C TYR A 1 0.85 1.61 8.54
N VAL A 2 0.07 1.10 9.49
CA VAL A 2 0.20 1.43 10.91
C VAL A 2 1.29 0.56 11.52
N ASN A 3 2.48 1.15 11.63
CA ASN A 3 3.68 0.46 12.12
C ASN A 3 3.82 0.55 13.65
N LYS A 4 4.72 -0.24 14.20
CA LYS A 4 5.06 -0.27 15.62
C LYS A 4 3.90 -0.71 16.53
N MET A 5 3.10 -1.68 16.06
CA MET A 5 2.00 -2.23 16.86
C MET A 5 2.47 -2.94 18.15
N ASP A 6 3.76 -3.24 18.25
CA ASP A 6 4.45 -3.80 19.42
C ASP A 6 4.89 -2.76 20.45
N ALA A 7 4.78 -1.46 20.14
CA ALA A 7 5.23 -0.39 21.03
C ALA A 7 4.17 -0.06 22.08
N THR A 8 4.62 0.39 23.26
CA THR A 8 3.74 0.86 24.33
C THR A 8 2.87 2.01 23.87
N GLY A 9 1.56 1.94 24.09
CA GLY A 9 0.56 2.91 23.64
C GLY A 9 0.14 2.75 22.19
N ALA A 10 0.49 1.62 21.53
CA ALA A 10 0.03 1.33 20.19
C ALA A 10 -1.49 1.12 20.15
N ASP A 11 -2.15 1.87 19.27
CA ASP A 11 -3.59 1.84 19.07
C ASP A 11 -3.91 2.05 17.58
N PHE A 12 -4.25 0.97 16.91
CA PHE A 12 -4.57 0.96 15.49
C PHE A 12 -5.79 1.82 15.18
N PHE A 13 -6.86 1.64 15.91
CA PHE A 13 -8.15 2.31 15.63
C PHE A 13 -8.06 3.81 15.84
N ARG A 14 -7.33 4.24 16.86
CA ARG A 14 -7.03 5.65 17.08
C ARG A 14 -6.22 6.25 15.91
N CYS A 15 -5.25 5.49 15.37
CA CYS A 15 -4.50 5.91 14.20
C CYS A 15 -5.40 6.10 12.98
N ILE A 16 -6.29 5.14 12.69
CA ILE A 16 -7.25 5.23 11.58
C ILE A 16 -8.16 6.45 11.74
N ASN A 17 -8.74 6.64 12.91
CA ASN A 17 -9.59 7.79 13.19
C ASN A 17 -8.82 9.11 13.05
N THR A 18 -7.56 9.17 13.50
CA THR A 18 -6.70 10.35 13.32
C THR A 18 -6.44 10.66 11.84
N VAL A 19 -6.25 9.64 11.00
CA VAL A 19 -6.10 9.81 9.55
C VAL A 19 -7.38 10.39 8.94
N ARG A 20 -8.54 9.83 9.30
CA ARG A 20 -9.85 10.33 8.84
C ARG A 20 -10.08 11.77 9.27
N ASP A 21 -9.83 12.09 10.55
CA ASP A 21 -10.12 13.40 11.12
C ASP A 21 -9.18 14.49 10.63
N ARG A 22 -7.88 14.23 10.61
CA ARG A 22 -6.86 15.24 10.31
C ARG A 22 -6.53 15.35 8.83
N LEU A 23 -6.49 14.24 8.13
CA LEU A 23 -6.11 14.20 6.70
C LEU A 23 -7.34 14.19 5.79
N LYS A 24 -8.55 13.98 6.35
CA LYS A 24 -9.81 13.87 5.59
C LYS A 24 -9.75 12.77 4.52
N ALA A 25 -8.89 11.77 4.74
CA ALA A 25 -8.75 10.64 3.85
C ALA A 25 -9.77 9.55 4.19
N ASN A 26 -10.31 8.88 3.18
CA ASN A 26 -11.17 7.72 3.34
C ASN A 26 -10.31 6.50 3.71
N ALA A 27 -9.87 6.45 4.96
CA ALA A 27 -9.03 5.38 5.49
C ALA A 27 -9.89 4.16 5.83
N VAL A 28 -9.74 3.08 5.06
CA VAL A 28 -10.50 1.84 5.21
C VAL A 28 -9.58 0.75 5.72
N PRO A 29 -9.78 0.23 6.94
CA PRO A 29 -9.07 -0.95 7.42
C PRO A 29 -9.39 -2.17 6.55
N ILE A 30 -8.36 -2.79 5.99
CA ILE A 30 -8.45 -4.10 5.33
C ILE A 30 -7.86 -5.21 6.20
N GLN A 31 -7.28 -4.81 7.34
CA GLN A 31 -6.81 -5.69 8.40
C GLN A 31 -7.11 -5.07 9.75
N ILE A 32 -7.32 -5.90 10.76
CA ILE A 32 -7.36 -5.48 12.17
C ILE A 32 -6.31 -6.25 12.99
N PRO A 33 -5.70 -5.63 14.02
CA PRO A 33 -4.64 -6.27 14.79
C PRO A 33 -5.18 -7.36 15.71
N ILE A 34 -4.38 -8.41 15.92
CA ILE A 34 -4.56 -9.42 16.97
C ILE A 34 -3.65 -9.05 18.12
N GLY A 35 -4.23 -8.45 19.17
CA GLY A 35 -3.49 -7.88 20.28
C GLY A 35 -2.86 -6.52 19.96
N SER A 36 -2.20 -5.95 20.95
CA SER A 36 -1.45 -4.69 20.84
C SER A 36 -0.27 -4.70 21.80
N GLU A 37 0.69 -3.81 21.59
CA GLU A 37 1.90 -3.72 22.42
C GLU A 37 2.64 -5.08 22.51
N ALA A 38 2.95 -5.53 23.72
CA ALA A 38 3.62 -6.82 23.95
C ALA A 38 2.80 -8.04 23.48
N GLU A 39 1.48 -7.90 23.45
CA GLU A 39 0.54 -8.94 23.03
C GLU A 39 0.26 -8.95 21.53
N PHE A 40 0.87 -8.03 20.76
CA PHE A 40 0.71 -8.00 19.30
C PHE A 40 1.34 -9.24 18.65
N ARG A 41 0.51 -10.12 18.11
CA ARG A 41 0.93 -11.39 17.51
C ARG A 41 0.56 -11.58 16.06
N GLY A 42 -0.19 -10.66 15.47
CA GLY A 42 -0.59 -10.77 14.06
C GLY A 42 -1.75 -9.86 13.71
N MET A 43 -2.49 -10.24 12.68
CA MET A 43 -3.66 -9.50 12.19
C MET A 43 -4.73 -10.45 11.66
N VAL A 44 -5.96 -9.96 11.64
CA VAL A 44 -7.04 -10.56 10.85
C VAL A 44 -7.05 -9.86 9.49
N ASP A 45 -6.96 -10.62 8.43
CA ASP A 45 -7.21 -10.13 7.07
C ASP A 45 -8.72 -10.16 6.81
N LEU A 46 -9.30 -8.99 6.52
CA LEU A 46 -10.75 -8.84 6.37
C LEU A 46 -11.25 -9.25 4.99
N ILE A 47 -10.36 -9.33 3.99
CA ILE A 47 -10.74 -9.76 2.64
C ILE A 47 -10.86 -11.28 2.60
N SER A 48 -9.79 -11.98 2.97
CA SER A 48 -9.77 -13.45 3.03
C SER A 48 -10.48 -14.03 4.25
N ASN A 49 -10.82 -13.18 5.22
CA ASN A 49 -11.52 -13.55 6.46
C ASN A 49 -10.79 -14.61 7.30
N HIS A 50 -9.46 -14.46 7.42
CA HIS A 50 -8.59 -15.34 8.19
C HIS A 50 -7.66 -14.56 9.12
N ALA A 51 -7.18 -15.23 10.16
CA ALA A 51 -6.14 -14.71 11.04
C ALA A 51 -4.75 -15.07 10.50
N ILE A 52 -3.84 -14.12 10.49
CA ILE A 52 -2.42 -14.29 10.15
C ILE A 52 -1.63 -14.09 11.43
N VAL A 53 -1.16 -15.19 12.03
CA VAL A 53 -0.55 -15.20 13.36
C VAL A 53 0.92 -15.55 13.29
N THR A 54 1.75 -14.81 14.00
CA THR A 54 3.19 -15.02 14.09
C THR A 54 3.52 -15.66 15.43
N TYR A 55 4.23 -16.79 15.40
CA TYR A 55 4.54 -17.61 16.56
C TYR A 55 5.97 -17.48 17.09
N ASP A 56 6.82 -16.75 16.36
CA ASP A 56 8.20 -16.52 16.78
C ASP A 56 8.54 -15.02 16.84
N ASP A 57 9.61 -14.70 17.58
CA ASP A 57 10.07 -13.30 17.75
C ASP A 57 10.74 -12.72 16.50
N LEU A 58 11.05 -13.56 15.50
CA LEU A 58 11.73 -13.15 14.26
C LEU A 58 10.77 -12.97 13.08
N GLY A 59 9.47 -13.26 13.27
CA GLY A 59 8.46 -13.15 12.24
C GLY A 59 8.63 -14.16 11.09
N LYS A 60 9.14 -15.36 11.39
CA LYS A 60 9.39 -16.42 10.39
C LYS A 60 8.35 -17.53 10.43
N ASP A 61 7.84 -17.88 11.63
CA ASP A 61 6.75 -18.86 11.79
C ASP A 61 5.42 -18.12 11.72
N VAL A 62 4.92 -17.92 10.51
CA VAL A 62 3.64 -17.27 10.23
C VAL A 62 2.63 -18.31 9.79
N ARG A 63 1.45 -18.32 10.39
CA ARG A 63 0.39 -19.28 10.09
C ARG A 63 -0.92 -18.57 9.82
N ILE A 64 -1.68 -19.15 8.89
CA ILE A 64 -3.05 -18.75 8.58
C ILE A 64 -3.98 -19.65 9.39
N GLU A 65 -4.86 -19.04 10.15
CA GLU A 65 -5.73 -19.74 11.12
C GLU A 65 -7.14 -19.15 11.07
N GLU A 66 -8.08 -19.79 11.77
CA GLU A 66 -9.40 -19.22 11.98
C GLU A 66 -9.30 -17.97 12.87
N ILE A 67 -10.23 -17.04 12.68
CA ILE A 67 -10.30 -15.83 13.50
C ILE A 67 -10.55 -16.21 14.96
N PRO A 68 -9.76 -15.70 15.92
CA PRO A 68 -9.99 -15.92 17.33
C PRO A 68 -11.41 -15.52 17.73
N ALA A 69 -12.09 -16.36 18.53
CA ALA A 69 -13.49 -16.15 18.90
C ALA A 69 -13.74 -14.79 19.58
N GLU A 70 -12.74 -14.28 20.33
CA GLU A 70 -12.80 -12.96 20.96
C GLU A 70 -12.78 -11.79 19.97
N LEU A 71 -12.37 -12.02 18.73
CA LEU A 71 -12.30 -11.00 17.67
C LEU A 71 -13.36 -11.20 16.59
N ALA A 72 -14.14 -12.29 16.62
CA ALA A 72 -15.08 -12.64 15.56
C ALA A 72 -16.10 -11.53 15.29
N ASP A 73 -16.75 -11.01 16.32
CA ASP A 73 -17.75 -9.94 16.19
C ASP A 73 -17.13 -8.64 15.65
N GLN A 74 -15.93 -8.30 16.14
CA GLN A 74 -15.21 -7.12 15.66
C GLN A 74 -14.73 -7.28 14.21
N ALA A 75 -14.23 -8.45 13.86
CA ALA A 75 -13.81 -8.75 12.49
C ALA A 75 -14.99 -8.65 11.51
N GLU A 76 -16.15 -9.18 11.88
CA GLU A 76 -17.36 -9.10 11.08
C GLU A 76 -17.82 -7.65 10.89
N GLU A 77 -17.84 -6.84 11.96
CA GLU A 77 -18.20 -5.41 11.89
C GLU A 77 -17.26 -4.66 10.91
N TYR A 78 -15.94 -4.84 11.07
CA TYR A 78 -14.97 -4.18 10.20
C TYR A 78 -14.99 -4.71 8.77
N ARG A 79 -15.26 -6.02 8.58
CA ARG A 79 -15.42 -6.61 7.25
C ARG A 79 -16.63 -6.02 6.52
N MET A 80 -17.78 -5.94 7.18
CA MET A 80 -18.96 -5.32 6.59
C MET A 80 -18.71 -3.86 6.22
N ALA A 81 -18.13 -3.08 7.11
CA ALA A 81 -17.78 -1.68 6.82
C ALA A 81 -16.77 -1.52 5.68
N MET A 82 -15.82 -2.44 5.55
CA MET A 82 -14.87 -2.50 4.43
C MET A 82 -15.58 -2.82 3.11
N ILE A 83 -16.44 -3.83 3.09
CA ILE A 83 -17.19 -4.24 1.90
C ILE A 83 -18.09 -3.10 1.43
N GLU A 84 -18.83 -2.45 2.33
CA GLU A 84 -19.65 -1.28 2.04
C GLU A 84 -18.84 -0.15 1.40
N ALA A 85 -17.71 0.22 2.03
CA ALA A 85 -16.83 1.27 1.52
C ALA A 85 -16.24 0.95 0.13
N ILE A 86 -15.95 -0.32 -0.16
CA ILE A 86 -15.49 -0.76 -1.48
C ILE A 86 -16.64 -0.73 -2.49
N ALA A 87 -17.82 -1.24 -2.13
CA ALA A 87 -18.99 -1.26 -2.99
C ALA A 87 -19.45 0.16 -3.39
N GLU A 88 -19.33 1.15 -2.50
CA GLU A 88 -19.62 2.55 -2.80
C GLU A 88 -18.80 3.14 -3.97
N THR A 89 -17.68 2.54 -4.32
CA THR A 89 -16.81 3.00 -5.41
C THR A 89 -17.11 2.37 -6.78
N ASP A 90 -18.04 1.40 -6.84
CA ASP A 90 -18.37 0.70 -8.08
C ASP A 90 -19.86 0.35 -8.13
N GLU A 91 -20.58 0.90 -9.12
CA GLU A 91 -22.04 0.75 -9.25
C GLU A 91 -22.48 -0.72 -9.33
N ALA A 92 -21.72 -1.57 -10.03
CA ALA A 92 -22.08 -2.98 -10.18
C ALA A 92 -21.91 -3.76 -8.87
N LEU A 93 -20.88 -3.42 -8.07
CA LEU A 93 -20.70 -4.03 -6.76
C LEU A 93 -21.70 -3.51 -5.74
N MET A 94 -22.09 -2.24 -5.84
CA MET A 94 -23.14 -1.68 -4.99
C MET A 94 -24.50 -2.34 -5.26
N GLU A 95 -24.85 -2.62 -6.52
CA GLU A 95 -26.07 -3.34 -6.88
C GLU A 95 -26.08 -4.75 -6.26
N LYS A 96 -25.02 -5.53 -6.43
CA LYS A 96 -24.86 -6.85 -5.80
C LYS A 96 -24.97 -6.79 -4.27
N TYR A 97 -24.29 -5.83 -3.65
CA TYR A 97 -24.32 -5.64 -2.20
C TYR A 97 -25.74 -5.36 -1.69
N LEU A 98 -26.50 -4.50 -2.38
CA LEU A 98 -27.90 -4.18 -2.04
C LEU A 98 -28.86 -5.33 -2.27
N GLU A 99 -28.58 -6.19 -3.24
CA GLU A 99 -29.35 -7.43 -3.48
C GLU A 99 -29.02 -8.54 -2.46
N GLY A 100 -28.01 -8.32 -1.62
CA GLY A 100 -27.56 -9.28 -0.61
C GLY A 100 -26.73 -10.43 -1.19
N GLU A 101 -26.15 -10.23 -2.36
CA GLU A 101 -25.20 -11.17 -2.94
C GLU A 101 -23.82 -11.05 -2.27
N GLU A 102 -23.14 -12.16 -2.08
CA GLU A 102 -21.80 -12.19 -1.53
C GLU A 102 -20.78 -11.75 -2.59
N LEU A 103 -19.94 -10.77 -2.26
CA LEU A 103 -18.84 -10.33 -3.11
C LEU A 103 -17.64 -11.26 -2.96
N THR A 104 -17.07 -11.69 -4.08
CA THR A 104 -15.88 -12.56 -4.09
C THR A 104 -14.62 -11.80 -3.71
N GLU A 105 -13.59 -12.52 -3.24
CA GLU A 105 -12.29 -11.92 -2.91
C GLU A 105 -11.67 -11.22 -4.13
N GLU A 106 -11.79 -11.81 -5.33
CA GLU A 106 -11.29 -11.23 -6.57
C GLU A 106 -11.98 -9.90 -6.91
N GLU A 107 -13.30 -9.83 -6.73
CA GLU A 107 -14.07 -8.60 -6.94
C GLU A 107 -13.65 -7.51 -5.94
N LEU A 108 -13.51 -7.86 -4.66
CA LEU A 108 -13.04 -6.94 -3.62
C LEU A 108 -11.63 -6.43 -3.91
N HIS A 109 -10.69 -7.29 -4.27
CA HIS A 109 -9.32 -6.90 -4.63
C HIS A 109 -9.28 -5.97 -5.85
N ALA A 110 -10.04 -6.29 -6.91
CA ALA A 110 -10.06 -5.49 -8.12
C ALA A 110 -10.65 -4.09 -7.88
N ALA A 111 -11.77 -4.00 -7.17
CA ALA A 111 -12.41 -2.74 -6.84
C ALA A 111 -11.56 -1.89 -5.88
N LEU A 112 -10.98 -2.51 -4.84
CA LEU A 112 -10.10 -1.83 -3.90
C LEU A 112 -8.86 -1.26 -4.60
N ARG A 113 -8.25 -2.00 -5.54
CA ARG A 113 -7.15 -1.50 -6.36
C ARG A 113 -7.57 -0.28 -7.18
N LYS A 114 -8.70 -0.37 -7.89
CA LYS A 114 -9.23 0.73 -8.70
C LYS A 114 -9.46 1.98 -7.87
N ALA A 115 -10.14 1.83 -6.74
CA ALA A 115 -10.42 2.93 -5.81
C ALA A 115 -9.16 3.51 -5.16
N THR A 116 -8.15 2.69 -4.88
CA THR A 116 -6.86 3.13 -4.35
C THR A 116 -6.09 3.96 -5.37
N ILE A 117 -6.06 3.52 -6.65
CA ILE A 117 -5.41 4.26 -7.74
C ILE A 117 -6.12 5.59 -8.00
N ALA A 118 -7.45 5.62 -7.89
CA ALA A 118 -8.26 6.84 -7.99
C ALA A 118 -8.16 7.76 -6.75
N ASN A 119 -7.49 7.34 -5.67
CA ASN A 119 -7.44 8.02 -4.37
C ASN A 119 -8.80 8.18 -3.68
N GLU A 120 -9.75 7.32 -3.97
CA GLU A 120 -11.07 7.28 -3.34
C GLU A 120 -11.03 6.54 -1.99
N ILE A 121 -10.20 5.49 -1.91
CA ILE A 121 -9.95 4.72 -0.69
C ILE A 121 -8.46 4.71 -0.37
N VAL A 122 -8.13 4.77 0.92
CA VAL A 122 -6.79 4.51 1.46
C VAL A 122 -6.85 3.22 2.26
N PRO A 123 -6.41 2.07 1.69
CA PRO A 123 -6.41 0.80 2.40
C PRO A 123 -5.43 0.84 3.58
N CYS A 124 -5.89 0.44 4.74
CA CYS A 124 -5.13 0.50 5.98
C CYS A 124 -4.81 -0.89 6.51
N ILE A 125 -3.54 -1.13 6.74
CA ILE A 125 -2.98 -2.37 7.27
C ILE A 125 -2.11 -2.08 8.50
N CYS A 126 -1.81 -3.09 9.28
CA CYS A 126 -1.06 -2.95 10.54
C CYS A 126 0.11 -3.94 10.65
N GLY A 127 1.04 -3.63 11.54
CA GLY A 127 2.15 -4.53 11.83
C GLY A 127 3.26 -3.92 12.66
N SER A 128 4.34 -4.68 12.83
CA SER A 128 5.59 -4.24 13.44
C SER A 128 6.76 -4.64 12.55
N SER A 129 7.32 -3.66 11.83
CA SER A 129 8.46 -3.91 10.94
C SER A 129 9.71 -4.35 11.73
N TYR A 130 9.90 -3.84 12.94
CA TYR A 130 11.02 -4.22 13.79
C TYR A 130 10.95 -5.69 14.23
N LYS A 131 9.76 -6.21 14.48
CA LYS A 131 9.49 -7.59 14.84
C LYS A 131 9.20 -8.49 13.63
N ASN A 132 9.29 -7.94 12.41
CA ASN A 132 8.95 -8.62 11.15
C ASN A 132 7.54 -9.24 11.16
N LYS A 133 6.58 -8.62 11.85
CA LYS A 133 5.18 -9.06 11.90
C LYS A 133 4.33 -8.21 10.95
N GLY A 134 3.71 -8.82 9.95
CA GLY A 134 2.90 -8.16 8.92
C GLY A 134 3.70 -7.41 7.84
N VAL A 135 5.00 -7.69 7.69
CA VAL A 135 5.82 -7.06 6.65
C VAL A 135 5.52 -7.67 5.28
N GLN A 136 5.35 -8.98 5.21
CA GLN A 136 4.95 -9.67 3.99
C GLN A 136 3.60 -9.15 3.49
N GLU A 137 2.63 -9.01 4.39
CA GLU A 137 1.29 -8.50 4.07
C GLU A 137 1.35 -7.04 3.59
N MET A 138 2.24 -6.23 4.16
CA MET A 138 2.48 -4.87 3.67
C MET A 138 3.04 -4.87 2.26
N ILE A 139 4.00 -5.73 1.96
CA ILE A 139 4.59 -5.85 0.61
C ILE A 139 3.54 -6.38 -0.38
N ASN A 140 2.76 -7.39 0.01
CA ASN A 140 1.65 -7.91 -0.79
C ASN A 140 0.63 -6.81 -1.09
N GLY A 141 0.27 -5.99 -0.09
CA GLY A 141 -0.61 -4.85 -0.27
C GLY A 141 -0.06 -3.77 -1.22
N VAL A 142 1.25 -3.52 -1.19
CA VAL A 142 1.91 -2.62 -2.16
C VAL A 142 1.75 -3.15 -3.58
N VAL A 143 2.00 -4.45 -3.80
CA VAL A 143 1.88 -5.08 -5.13
C VAL A 143 0.42 -5.13 -5.59
N ALA A 144 -0.50 -5.44 -4.67
CA ALA A 144 -1.91 -5.59 -5.01
C ALA A 144 -2.60 -4.25 -5.32
N TYR A 145 -2.32 -3.19 -4.56
CA TYR A 145 -3.17 -1.99 -4.58
C TYR A 145 -2.49 -0.72 -5.09
N LEU A 146 -1.17 -0.59 -5.04
CA LEU A 146 -0.52 0.61 -5.52
C LEU A 146 -0.36 0.60 -7.05
N PRO A 147 -0.43 1.78 -7.71
CA PRO A 147 -0.28 1.87 -9.15
C PRO A 147 1.14 1.53 -9.59
N SER A 148 1.25 0.77 -10.67
CA SER A 148 2.48 0.67 -11.45
C SER A 148 2.64 1.89 -12.36
N PRO A 149 3.82 2.12 -12.95
CA PRO A 149 3.97 3.18 -13.96
C PRO A 149 3.00 3.06 -15.15
N LEU A 150 2.50 1.85 -15.44
CA LEU A 150 1.56 1.61 -16.53
C LEU A 150 0.11 1.94 -16.17
N ASP A 151 -0.21 2.02 -14.89
CA ASP A 151 -1.54 2.39 -14.39
C ASP A 151 -1.75 3.92 -14.37
N ILE A 152 -0.69 4.69 -14.60
CA ILE A 152 -0.71 6.16 -14.52
C ILE A 152 -0.72 6.74 -15.94
N PRO A 153 -1.52 7.81 -16.20
CA PRO A 153 -1.51 8.48 -17.49
C PRO A 153 -0.10 9.00 -17.87
N ALA A 154 0.13 9.15 -19.17
CA ALA A 154 1.35 9.76 -19.69
C ALA A 154 1.66 11.09 -19.00
N ILE A 155 2.92 11.29 -18.61
CA ILE A 155 3.32 12.55 -17.98
C ILE A 155 3.25 13.69 -18.99
N GLN A 156 2.64 14.79 -18.58
CA GLN A 156 2.53 16.01 -19.38
C GLN A 156 3.66 16.97 -19.02
N GLY A 157 4.17 17.65 -20.02
CA GLY A 157 5.24 18.63 -19.85
C GLY A 157 5.24 19.65 -20.99
N GLN A 158 6.27 20.48 -21.02
CA GLN A 158 6.49 21.45 -22.10
C GLN A 158 7.92 21.33 -22.62
N THR A 159 8.08 21.48 -23.92
CA THR A 159 9.39 21.61 -24.55
C THR A 159 10.02 22.98 -24.21
N LEU A 160 11.30 23.16 -24.55
CA LEU A 160 11.99 24.44 -24.36
C LEU A 160 11.35 25.57 -25.18
N ASP A 161 10.64 25.23 -26.26
CA ASP A 161 9.94 26.17 -27.12
C ASP A 161 8.51 26.49 -26.63
N GLY A 162 8.10 25.86 -25.51
CA GLY A 162 6.80 26.09 -24.87
C GLY A 162 5.65 25.25 -25.44
N GLU A 163 5.94 24.31 -26.33
CA GLU A 163 4.93 23.39 -26.85
C GLU A 163 4.59 22.31 -25.84
N GLU A 164 3.34 21.92 -25.79
CA GLU A 164 2.90 20.79 -24.92
C GLU A 164 3.47 19.48 -25.47
N ASP A 165 4.00 18.67 -24.59
CA ASP A 165 4.57 17.36 -24.88
C ASP A 165 4.18 16.35 -23.82
N SER A 166 4.08 15.07 -24.20
CA SER A 166 3.75 14.00 -23.28
C SER A 166 4.68 12.80 -23.46
N ARG A 167 4.90 12.07 -22.37
CA ARG A 167 5.70 10.83 -22.38
C ARG A 167 4.94 9.71 -21.68
N GLU A 168 4.75 8.63 -22.41
CA GLU A 168 4.20 7.40 -21.86
C GLU A 168 5.25 6.66 -21.04
N ALA A 169 4.81 5.89 -20.04
CA ALA A 169 5.68 5.01 -19.28
C ALA A 169 6.04 3.77 -20.12
N SER A 170 7.06 3.91 -20.98
CA SER A 170 7.55 2.89 -21.89
C SER A 170 9.07 2.88 -21.92
N ASP A 171 9.65 1.68 -21.99
CA ASP A 171 11.09 1.48 -22.08
C ASP A 171 11.66 2.02 -23.41
N GLU A 172 10.85 2.03 -24.46
CA GLU A 172 11.22 2.46 -25.82
C GLU A 172 10.99 3.97 -26.04
N ALA A 173 10.27 4.64 -25.13
CA ALA A 173 10.00 6.07 -25.28
C ALA A 173 11.26 6.92 -25.02
N PRO A 174 11.35 8.14 -25.56
CA PRO A 174 12.40 9.07 -25.20
C PRO A 174 12.45 9.31 -23.69
N MET A 175 13.65 9.45 -23.13
CA MET A 175 13.85 9.61 -21.70
C MET A 175 13.18 10.88 -21.19
N ALA A 176 12.37 10.72 -20.14
CA ALA A 176 11.86 11.81 -19.33
C ALA A 176 12.06 11.50 -17.85
N ALA A 177 12.68 12.43 -17.15
CA ALA A 177 13.00 12.29 -15.73
C ALA A 177 12.96 13.65 -15.02
N LEU A 178 12.60 13.63 -13.73
CA LEU A 178 12.57 14.82 -12.88
C LEU A 178 13.55 14.67 -11.72
N ALA A 179 14.56 15.53 -11.65
CA ALA A 179 15.40 15.65 -10.47
C ALA A 179 14.65 16.51 -9.42
N PHE A 180 14.11 15.87 -8.39
CA PHE A 180 13.23 16.52 -7.42
C PHE A 180 13.92 16.89 -6.10
N LYS A 181 15.11 16.36 -5.85
CA LYS A 181 15.88 16.65 -4.63
C LYS A 181 17.37 16.56 -4.89
N ILE A 182 18.13 17.52 -4.37
CA ILE A 182 19.60 17.49 -4.32
C ILE A 182 20.02 17.38 -2.86
N ALA A 183 20.92 16.45 -2.55
CA ALA A 183 21.53 16.28 -1.25
C ALA A 183 23.06 16.26 -1.38
N THR A 184 23.77 16.51 -0.27
CA THR A 184 25.21 16.37 -0.21
C THR A 184 25.56 15.19 0.67
N ASP A 185 26.36 14.28 0.15
CA ASP A 185 26.92 13.15 0.86
C ASP A 185 28.43 13.39 1.10
N PRO A 186 28.97 13.12 2.31
CA PRO A 186 30.36 13.36 2.61
C PRO A 186 31.35 12.55 1.76
N PHE A 187 30.92 11.39 1.24
CA PHE A 187 31.79 10.45 0.51
C PHE A 187 31.60 10.54 -1.00
N VAL A 188 30.36 10.71 -1.46
CA VAL A 188 30.00 10.69 -2.89
C VAL A 188 29.84 12.09 -3.49
N GLY A 189 29.72 13.11 -2.64
CA GLY A 189 29.52 14.49 -3.07
C GLY A 189 28.04 14.85 -3.30
N LYS A 190 27.71 15.46 -4.44
CA LYS A 190 26.33 15.85 -4.75
C LYS A 190 25.54 14.68 -5.31
N LEU A 191 24.41 14.39 -4.66
CA LEU A 191 23.43 13.39 -5.08
C LEU A 191 22.18 14.09 -5.62
N ALA A 192 21.76 13.72 -6.81
CA ALA A 192 20.47 14.14 -7.38
C ALA A 192 19.49 12.95 -7.32
N PHE A 193 18.42 13.10 -6.54
CA PHE A 193 17.33 12.14 -6.52
C PHE A 193 16.42 12.39 -7.70
N THR A 194 16.33 11.41 -8.57
CA THR A 194 15.63 11.55 -9.86
C THR A 194 14.53 10.50 -9.98
N ARG A 195 13.33 10.92 -10.37
CA ARG A 195 12.25 10.04 -10.78
C ARG A 195 12.24 9.91 -12.30
N ILE A 196 12.34 8.69 -12.78
CA ILE A 196 12.28 8.36 -14.21
C ILE A 196 10.82 8.08 -14.54
N TYR A 197 10.29 8.73 -15.57
CA TYR A 197 8.93 8.58 -16.06
C TYR A 197 8.82 7.76 -17.33
N SER A 198 9.84 7.81 -18.18
CA SER A 198 9.93 7.04 -19.43
C SER A 198 11.36 6.67 -19.75
N CYS A 199 11.53 5.63 -20.54
CA CYS A 199 12.81 4.98 -20.84
C CYS A 199 13.43 4.27 -19.63
N LEU A 200 14.55 3.62 -19.87
CA LEU A 200 15.34 2.91 -18.85
C LEU A 200 16.65 3.63 -18.59
N LEU A 201 16.98 3.80 -17.32
CA LEU A 201 18.31 4.22 -16.90
C LEU A 201 19.11 3.02 -16.43
N TYR A 202 20.15 2.66 -17.18
CA TYR A 202 21.05 1.59 -16.80
C TYR A 202 22.21 2.14 -15.97
N THR A 203 22.58 1.42 -14.92
CA THR A 203 23.87 1.61 -14.27
C THR A 203 24.92 0.84 -15.06
N SER A 204 25.86 1.55 -15.67
CA SER A 204 27.05 0.95 -16.25
C SER A 204 28.28 1.38 -15.46
N PRO A 205 29.32 0.55 -15.36
CA PRO A 205 30.58 1.03 -14.80
C PRO A 205 31.04 2.26 -15.60
N SER A 206 31.32 3.34 -14.89
CA SER A 206 31.90 4.53 -15.52
C SER A 206 33.19 4.17 -16.24
N PRO A 207 33.50 4.74 -17.41
CA PRO A 207 34.80 4.57 -18.03
C PRO A 207 35.99 4.94 -17.10
N ARG A 208 35.73 5.70 -16.02
CA ARG A 208 36.70 5.98 -14.98
C ARG A 208 36.92 4.83 -14.01
N ASP A 209 35.95 3.95 -13.83
CA ASP A 209 36.01 2.82 -12.90
C ASP A 209 36.80 1.63 -13.49
N GLY A 210 37.05 1.65 -14.80
CA GLY A 210 37.83 0.66 -15.54
C GLY A 210 39.29 1.09 -15.82
N ALA A 211 39.72 2.26 -15.33
CA ALA A 211 41.04 2.82 -15.55
C ALA A 211 41.93 2.72 -14.29
N THR A 212 42.01 1.53 -13.68
CA THR A 212 43.07 1.19 -12.68
C THR A 212 43.91 0.04 -13.19
#